data_4b14e44e1eca6aa413c2ea9b506a00c6
#
_entry.id   4b14e44e1eca6aa413c2ea9b506a00c6
#
_cell.length_a   1.000
_cell.length_b   1.000
_cell.length_c   1.000
_cell.angle_alpha   90.00
_cell.angle_beta   90.00
_cell.angle_gamma   90.00
#
_symmetry.space_group_name_H-M   'P 1'
#
loop_
_entity.id
_entity.type
_entity.pdbx_description
1 polymer ?
#
loop_
_entity_poly.entity_id
_entity_poly.type
_entity_poly.pdbx_seq_one_letter_code
_entity_poly.pdbx_strand_id
1 'polypeptide(L)'
;MSFRAFAVAVLVGIPELSLAQPRPSTLSMSCHQARALVASRGAVVLSTGRYTYDRYVAHAGFCEIEQTTEPAFEPTADHPQCPIGNRCRSRSPRDPFRW
;
A
#
# COMPACT_ATOMS: atom_id res chain seq x y z
N MET A 1 -12.66 44.39 -22.41
CA MET A 1 -12.51 43.89 -22.26
C MET A 1 -12.55 42.89 -21.94
N SER A 2 -12.71 42.51 -21.93
CA SER A 2 -12.87 41.54 -21.60
C SER A 2 -12.29 40.63 -21.27
N PHE A 3 -12.10 40.44 -21.20
CA PHE A 3 -11.63 39.58 -20.89
C PHE A 3 -11.61 38.69 -20.36
N ARG A 4 -11.96 38.56 -20.30
CA ARG A 4 -12.06 37.84 -19.78
C ARG A 4 -12.18 36.84 -19.50
N ALA A 5 -12.53 36.59 -19.51
CA ALA A 5 -12.90 35.61 -19.26
C ALA A 5 -12.33 34.68 -19.08
N PHE A 6 -12.02 34.60 -19.03
CA PHE A 6 -11.65 33.72 -18.77
C PHE A 6 -11.48 32.70 -18.60
N ALA A 7 -11.65 32.66 -18.87
CA ALA A 7 -11.61 31.68 -18.84
C ALA A 7 -11.29 30.95 -18.01
N VAL A 8 -11.19 31.01 -17.75
CA VAL A 8 -10.95 30.30 -16.85
C VAL A 8 -11.38 29.33 -16.60
N ALA A 9 -11.88 29.31 -16.63
CA ALA A 9 -12.38 28.35 -16.21
C ALA A 9 -12.01 27.32 -16.43
N VAL A 10 -11.95 27.17 -16.56
CA VAL A 10 -11.78 26.22 -16.63
C VAL A 10 -11.15 25.40 -16.19
N LEU A 11 -10.88 25.30 -16.24
CA LEU A 11 -10.22 24.49 -15.86
C LEU A 11 -10.35 23.78 -14.99
N VAL A 12 -10.74 23.89 -14.63
CA VAL A 12 -10.91 23.34 -13.63
C VAL A 12 -11.29 22.14 -13.63
N GLY A 13 -11.84 21.87 -13.89
CA GLY A 13 -12.30 20.74 -13.67
C GLY A 13 -11.61 19.66 -13.80
N ILE A 14 -11.29 19.26 -13.74
CA ILE A 14 -10.68 18.38 -13.92
C ILE A 14 -10.15 17.52 -13.19
N PRO A 15 -9.85 17.63 -12.65
CA PRO A 15 -9.15 16.88 -11.85
C PRO A 15 -9.59 15.60 -11.38
N GLU A 16 -10.53 15.50 -10.96
CA GLU A 16 -10.96 14.40 -10.41
C GLU A 16 -10.58 13.13 -10.86
N LEU A 17 -10.12 13.03 -11.81
CA LEU A 17 -9.80 11.88 -12.29
C LEU A 17 -8.92 11.09 -11.51
N SER A 18 -8.15 11.56 -10.78
CA SER A 18 -7.21 10.82 -10.12
C SER A 18 -7.74 9.82 -9.17
N LEU A 19 -8.93 9.80 -8.95
CA LEU A 19 -9.48 8.90 -8.08
C LEU A 19 -9.25 7.48 -8.40
N ALA A 20 -9.03 7.15 -9.54
CA ALA A 20 -8.91 5.79 -9.88
C ALA A 20 -7.54 5.22 -9.90
N GLN A 21 -6.65 5.73 -9.13
CA GLN A 21 -5.33 5.23 -9.17
C GLN A 21 -5.26 3.83 -8.64
N PRO A 22 -4.70 2.88 -9.35
CA PRO A 22 -4.59 1.52 -8.86
C PRO A 22 -3.53 1.41 -7.77
N ARG A 23 -3.63 0.41 -6.95
CA ARG A 23 -2.63 0.16 -5.95
C ARG A 23 -1.33 -0.24 -6.63
N PRO A 24 -0.21 0.14 -6.09
CA PRO A 24 1.06 -0.35 -6.62
C PRO A 24 1.14 -1.86 -6.48
N SER A 25 1.78 -2.51 -7.41
CA SER A 25 1.88 -3.96 -7.41
C SER A 25 3.31 -4.41 -7.18
N THR A 26 3.50 -5.37 -6.28
CA THR A 26 4.82 -5.89 -6.04
C THR A 26 5.34 -6.61 -7.26
N LEU A 27 4.45 -7.12 -8.11
CA LEU A 27 4.87 -7.86 -9.29
C LEU A 27 5.55 -6.97 -10.33
N SER A 28 5.35 -5.67 -10.26
CA SER A 28 6.01 -4.77 -11.19
C SER A 28 7.16 -4.02 -10.55
N MET A 29 7.57 -4.40 -9.36
CA MET A 29 8.68 -3.76 -8.68
C MET A 29 9.79 -4.76 -8.44
N SER A 30 11.01 -4.27 -8.26
CA SER A 30 12.08 -5.13 -7.79
C SER A 30 11.90 -5.34 -6.30
N CYS A 31 12.55 -6.34 -5.76
CA CYS A 31 12.51 -6.59 -4.32
C CYS A 31 13.00 -5.36 -3.58
N HIS A 32 14.06 -4.75 -4.06
CA HIS A 32 14.61 -3.55 -3.43
C HIS A 32 13.58 -2.43 -3.44
N GLN A 33 12.88 -2.22 -4.53
CA GLN A 33 11.89 -1.16 -4.62
C GLN A 33 10.71 -1.41 -3.69
N ALA A 34 10.26 -2.64 -3.60
CA ALA A 34 9.12 -2.95 -2.75
C ALA A 34 9.49 -2.72 -1.29
N ARG A 35 10.68 -3.15 -0.89
CA ARG A 35 11.13 -2.95 0.48
C ARG A 35 11.29 -1.46 0.79
N ALA A 36 11.84 -0.70 -0.13
CA ALA A 36 12.02 0.72 0.09
C ALA A 36 10.68 1.44 0.18
N LEU A 37 9.70 0.99 -0.57
CA LEU A 37 8.39 1.61 -0.56
C LEU A 37 7.72 1.43 0.81
N VAL A 38 7.76 0.21 1.34
CA VAL A 38 7.17 -0.05 2.65
C VAL A 38 7.91 0.75 3.71
N ALA A 39 9.23 0.75 3.64
CA ALA A 39 10.02 1.46 4.64
C ALA A 39 9.75 2.97 4.60
N SER A 40 9.59 3.54 3.43
CA SER A 40 9.42 4.98 3.33
C SER A 40 8.00 5.42 3.63
N ARG A 41 6.99 4.58 3.32
CA ARG A 41 5.64 4.96 3.59
C ARG A 41 5.21 4.62 4.99
N GLY A 42 5.85 3.66 5.61
CA GLY A 42 5.48 3.18 6.94
C GLY A 42 4.33 2.20 6.89
N ALA A 43 3.30 2.49 6.12
CA ALA A 43 2.18 1.59 5.92
C ALA A 43 1.67 1.82 4.52
N VAL A 44 1.44 0.76 3.78
CA VAL A 44 0.99 0.90 2.41
C VAL A 44 0.25 -0.36 1.98
N VAL A 45 -0.77 -0.21 1.16
CA VAL A 45 -1.50 -1.33 0.61
C VAL A 45 -0.92 -1.65 -0.75
N LEU A 46 -0.48 -2.87 -0.94
CA LEU A 46 0.14 -3.28 -2.19
C LEU A 46 -0.61 -4.47 -2.77
N SER A 47 -0.72 -4.51 -4.08
CA SER A 47 -1.26 -5.66 -4.75
C SER A 47 -0.13 -6.66 -4.90
N THR A 48 -0.42 -7.94 -4.74
CA THR A 48 0.58 -8.99 -4.85
C THR A 48 0.19 -9.99 -5.91
N GLY A 49 -0.89 -9.74 -6.61
CA GLY A 49 -1.37 -10.59 -7.68
C GLY A 49 -2.55 -9.91 -8.29
N ARG A 50 -3.23 -10.60 -9.21
CA ARG A 50 -4.33 -10.01 -9.88
C ARG A 50 -5.49 -9.71 -8.94
N TYR A 51 -5.74 -10.59 -8.00
CA TYR A 51 -6.85 -10.41 -7.08
C TYR A 51 -6.43 -10.39 -5.61
N THR A 52 -5.15 -10.32 -5.35
CA THR A 52 -4.68 -10.36 -3.97
C THR A 52 -4.00 -9.06 -3.61
N TYR A 53 -4.21 -8.60 -2.40
CA TYR A 53 -3.54 -7.41 -1.89
C TYR A 53 -3.56 -7.47 -0.39
N ASP A 54 -2.74 -6.65 0.23
CA ASP A 54 -2.70 -6.61 1.69
C ASP A 54 -2.05 -5.30 2.10
N ARG A 55 -2.11 -5.01 3.38
CA ARG A 55 -1.50 -3.82 3.93
C ARG A 55 -0.19 -4.24 4.57
N TYR A 56 0.87 -3.59 4.20
CA TYR A 56 2.21 -3.89 4.73
C TYR A 56 2.72 -2.73 5.56
N VAL A 57 3.44 -3.01 6.62
CA VAL A 57 3.93 -1.99 7.53
C VAL A 57 5.42 -2.16 7.76
N ALA A 58 6.07 -1.05 8.09
CA ALA A 58 7.50 -1.08 8.33
C ALA A 58 7.80 -1.62 9.72
N HIS A 59 6.95 -1.34 10.68
CA HIS A 59 7.18 -1.82 12.05
C HIS A 59 5.88 -1.75 12.84
N ALA A 60 5.94 -2.21 14.05
CA ALA A 60 4.74 -2.36 14.89
C ALA A 60 4.05 -1.06 15.25
N GLY A 61 4.74 0.06 15.09
CA GLY A 61 4.11 1.34 15.37
C GLY A 61 2.93 1.65 14.46
N PHE A 62 2.80 0.92 13.35
CA PHE A 62 1.68 1.14 12.44
C PHE A 62 0.59 0.08 12.64
N CYS A 63 0.67 -0.70 13.69
CA CYS A 63 -0.33 -1.70 14.00
C CYS A 63 -1.17 -1.27 15.19
N GLU A 64 -2.26 -1.97 15.39
CA GLU A 64 -3.11 -1.69 16.55
C GLU A 64 -2.39 -2.14 17.80
N ILE A 65 -2.80 -1.60 18.92
CA ILE A 65 -2.15 -1.89 20.14
C ILE A 65 -2.12 -3.35 20.51
N GLU A 66 -3.06 -4.12 20.12
CA GLU A 66 -3.07 -5.53 20.41
C GLU A 66 -2.54 -6.38 19.29
N GLN A 67 -1.79 -5.79 18.40
CA GLN A 67 -1.24 -6.52 17.30
C GLN A 67 0.27 -6.52 17.36
N THR A 68 0.87 -7.46 16.68
CA THR A 68 2.30 -7.49 16.53
C THR A 68 2.56 -7.65 15.05
N THR A 69 3.81 -7.63 14.64
CA THR A 69 4.15 -7.78 13.24
C THR A 69 4.61 -9.19 12.95
N GLU A 70 4.41 -9.61 11.72
CA GLU A 70 5.02 -10.83 11.24
C GLU A 70 5.63 -10.52 9.89
N PRO A 71 6.75 -11.10 9.55
CA PRO A 71 7.41 -10.81 8.29
C PRO A 71 6.55 -11.22 7.11
N ALA A 72 6.56 -10.43 6.08
CA ALA A 72 5.77 -10.70 4.89
C ALA A 72 6.69 -10.95 3.72
N PHE A 73 6.50 -12.08 3.03
CA PHE A 73 7.30 -12.43 1.88
C PHE A 73 6.38 -12.49 0.68
N GLU A 74 6.65 -11.69 -0.32
CA GLU A 74 5.77 -11.62 -1.48
C GLU A 74 6.57 -11.66 -2.78
N PRO A 75 5.96 -12.11 -3.86
CA PRO A 75 6.69 -12.15 -5.12
C PRO A 75 6.89 -10.76 -5.69
N THR A 76 8.04 -10.53 -6.23
CA THR A 76 8.34 -9.27 -6.92
C THR A 76 8.85 -9.63 -8.30
N ALA A 77 9.14 -8.64 -9.11
CA ALA A 77 9.56 -8.90 -10.47
C ALA A 77 10.83 -9.73 -10.53
N ASP A 78 11.70 -9.61 -9.55
CA ASP A 78 13.00 -10.29 -9.57
C ASP A 78 13.19 -11.30 -8.44
N HIS A 79 12.18 -11.55 -7.62
CA HIS A 79 12.38 -12.44 -6.49
C HIS A 79 11.05 -13.10 -6.13
N PRO A 80 10.98 -14.40 -6.05
CA PRO A 80 9.72 -15.08 -5.77
C PRO A 80 9.20 -14.91 -4.34
N GLN A 81 10.08 -14.65 -3.39
CA GLN A 81 9.66 -14.45 -2.01
C GLN A 81 10.47 -13.35 -1.37
N CYS A 82 10.22 -12.15 -1.77
CA CYS A 82 10.95 -10.99 -1.28
C CYS A 82 10.40 -10.56 0.08
N PRO A 83 11.25 -10.39 1.09
CA PRO A 83 10.80 -9.90 2.39
C PRO A 83 10.56 -8.41 2.29
N ILE A 84 9.35 -8.01 1.96
CA ILE A 84 9.06 -6.61 1.69
C ILE A 84 8.75 -5.78 2.91
N GLY A 85 8.50 -6.41 4.02
CA GLY A 85 8.16 -5.68 5.24
C GLY A 85 7.42 -6.62 6.16
N ASN A 86 6.41 -6.10 6.83
CA ASN A 86 5.66 -6.88 7.78
C ASN A 86 4.17 -6.70 7.60
N ARG A 87 3.40 -7.60 8.16
CA ARG A 87 1.96 -7.44 8.26
C ARG A 87 1.63 -7.37 9.74
N CYS A 88 0.53 -6.73 10.07
CA CYS A 88 0.06 -6.71 11.44
C CYS A 88 -0.78 -7.96 11.67
N ARG A 89 -0.62 -8.58 12.80
CA ARG A 89 -1.45 -9.72 13.13
C ARG A 89 -1.84 -9.64 14.60
N SER A 90 -2.98 -10.18 14.92
CA SER A 90 -3.46 -10.14 16.28
C SER A 90 -2.58 -11.00 17.13
N ARG A 91 -2.18 -10.50 18.31
CA ARG A 91 -1.37 -11.27 19.16
C ARG A 91 -2.18 -11.85 20.29
N SER A 92 -3.45 -11.63 20.31
CA SER A 92 -4.30 -12.12 21.36
C SER A 92 -4.49 -13.61 21.23
N PRO A 93 -4.21 -14.36 22.24
CA PRO A 93 -4.37 -15.80 22.18
C PRO A 93 -5.79 -16.21 22.34
N ARG A 94 -6.67 -15.30 22.72
CA ARG A 94 -7.96 -15.60 22.89
C ARG A 94 -8.84 -15.38 21.78
N ASP A 95 -8.51 -15.47 20.62
CA ASP A 95 -9.34 -15.32 19.47
C ASP A 95 -10.43 -16.39 19.56
N PRO A 96 -11.66 -16.04 19.63
CA PRO A 96 -12.73 -16.99 19.77
C PRO A 96 -12.87 -17.90 18.55
N PHE A 97 -12.27 -17.56 17.46
CA PHE A 97 -12.39 -18.39 16.31
C PHE A 97 -11.17 -19.24 16.09
N ARG A 98 -10.30 -19.30 17.07
CA ARG A 98 -9.15 -20.04 16.92
C ARG A 98 -9.21 -21.10 17.90
N TRP A 99 -9.06 -22.25 17.60
CA TRP A 99 -9.14 -23.35 18.53
C TRP A 99 -7.91 -24.16 18.55
#